data_7d3ef2e77ff4c64061d7e7d1518dd8e9
#
_entry.id   7d3ef2e77ff4c64061d7e7d1518dd8e9
#
_cell.length_a   1.000
_cell.length_b   1.000
_cell.length_c   1.000
_cell.angle_alpha   90.00
_cell.angle_beta   90.00
_cell.angle_gamma   90.00
#
_symmetry.space_group_name_H-M   'P 1'
#
loop_
_entity.id
_entity.type
_entity.pdbx_description
1 polymer ?
#
loop_
_entity_poly.entity_id
_entity_poly.type
_entity_poly.pdbx_seq_one_letter_code
_entity_poly.pdbx_strand_id
1 'polypeptide(L)'
;GVSEARITEIPPGKTLPPLKFALDEVVYVLDGRGLTTVWRDEGKEKRTFEWQKHSMFLLPRNHFHQFSNAQGDKPVRLLHQSYLPLAMTAVPEPTFFFNNPQEFPDLMGGSKDDFYSEANVIPSGRNNVRSQWVGNFFPDMRAWDKLVPFRGRGAGGTTVSIQFPGSPMTCHMSV
;
A
#
# COMPACT_ATOMS: atom_id res chain seq x y z
N GLY A 1 -21.14 2.25 0.78
CA GLY A 1 -19.94 2.51 -0.03
C GLY A 1 -19.18 1.24 -0.33
N VAL A 2 -18.33 1.27 -1.34
CA VAL A 2 -17.50 0.12 -1.73
C VAL A 2 -16.13 0.21 -1.09
N SER A 3 -15.57 1.40 -1.04
CA SER A 3 -14.23 1.66 -0.48
C SER A 3 -14.27 2.81 0.52
N GLU A 4 -13.25 2.87 1.34
CA GLU A 4 -12.98 3.97 2.25
C GLU A 4 -11.65 4.63 1.93
N ALA A 5 -11.50 5.87 2.37
CA ALA A 5 -10.24 6.56 2.47
C ALA A 5 -10.16 7.22 3.84
N ARG A 6 -9.04 7.03 4.55
CA ARG A 6 -8.79 7.66 5.85
C ARG A 6 -7.39 8.25 5.93
N ILE A 7 -7.19 9.21 6.78
CA ILE A 7 -5.89 9.82 7.03
C ILE A 7 -5.41 9.45 8.43
N THR A 8 -4.18 8.95 8.51
CA THR A 8 -3.44 8.81 9.76
C THR A 8 -2.42 9.94 9.87
N GLU A 9 -2.43 10.63 10.99
CA GLU A 9 -1.40 11.61 11.34
C GLU A 9 -0.51 11.03 12.44
N ILE A 10 0.81 11.08 12.23
CA ILE A 10 1.80 10.60 13.19
C ILE A 10 2.60 11.80 13.71
N PRO A 11 2.50 12.12 15.01
CA PRO A 11 3.25 13.23 15.58
C PRO A 11 4.77 13.09 15.39
N PRO A 12 5.52 14.20 15.47
CA PRO A 12 6.97 14.19 15.30
C PRO A 12 7.67 13.17 16.20
N GLY A 13 8.56 12.36 15.62
CA GLY A 13 9.37 11.37 16.32
C GLY A 13 8.61 10.22 16.97
N LYS A 14 7.32 10.06 16.70
CA LYS A 14 6.50 9.01 17.31
C LYS A 14 6.40 7.76 16.45
N THR A 15 6.24 6.63 17.15
CA THR A 15 5.89 5.34 16.58
C THR A 15 4.51 4.95 17.07
N LEU A 16 3.62 4.59 16.16
CA LEU A 16 2.28 4.14 16.51
C LEU A 16 2.29 2.71 17.03
N PRO A 17 1.31 2.29 17.84
CA PRO A 17 1.13 0.89 18.17
C PRO A 17 0.97 0.03 16.92
N PRO A 18 1.42 -1.23 16.93
CA PRO A 18 1.18 -2.15 15.82
C PRO A 18 -0.30 -2.46 15.67
N LEU A 19 -0.73 -2.63 14.43
CA LEU A 19 -2.09 -3.01 14.06
C LEU A 19 -2.04 -4.18 13.09
N LYS A 20 -2.96 -5.12 13.24
CA LYS A 20 -3.22 -6.20 12.27
C LYS A 20 -4.59 -6.00 11.66
N PHE A 21 -4.64 -5.87 10.35
CA PHE A 21 -5.85 -5.62 9.59
C PHE A 21 -6.13 -6.77 8.62
N ALA A 22 -7.38 -7.24 8.56
CA ALA A 22 -7.73 -8.43 7.80
C ALA A 22 -7.78 -8.22 6.27
N LEU A 23 -7.73 -6.99 5.79
CA LEU A 23 -7.78 -6.66 4.37
C LEU A 23 -6.45 -6.07 3.91
N ASP A 24 -6.18 -6.21 2.63
CA ASP A 24 -5.12 -5.44 1.99
C ASP A 24 -5.44 -3.94 2.07
N GLU A 25 -4.43 -3.13 2.29
CA GLU A 25 -4.56 -1.69 2.38
C GLU A 25 -3.46 -1.02 1.56
N VAL A 26 -3.84 -0.05 0.74
CA VAL A 26 -2.88 0.79 0.03
C VAL A 26 -2.67 2.06 0.83
N VAL A 27 -1.41 2.41 1.04
CA VAL A 27 -1.00 3.62 1.75
C VAL A 27 -0.26 4.55 0.80
N TYR A 28 -0.67 5.82 0.77
CA TYR A 28 0.02 6.87 0.06
C TYR A 28 0.51 7.94 1.05
N VAL A 29 1.76 8.35 0.92
CA VAL A 29 2.37 9.35 1.80
C VAL A 29 2.04 10.75 1.29
N LEU A 30 1.13 11.42 1.99
CA LEU A 30 0.71 12.79 1.66
C LEU A 30 1.77 13.81 2.06
N ASP A 31 2.41 13.60 3.22
CA ASP A 31 3.47 14.49 3.68
C ASP A 31 4.38 13.81 4.69
N GLY A 32 5.66 14.20 4.69
CA GLY A 32 6.68 13.72 5.61
C GLY A 32 7.46 12.51 5.10
N ARG A 33 8.24 11.93 6.02
CA ARG A 33 9.06 10.73 5.80
C ARG A 33 9.07 9.87 7.07
N GLY A 34 9.21 8.58 6.87
CA GLY A 34 9.22 7.63 7.98
C GLY A 34 9.54 6.23 7.51
N LEU A 35 9.19 5.28 8.33
CA LEU A 35 9.37 3.86 8.04
C LEU A 35 8.16 3.05 8.49
N THR A 36 7.98 1.92 7.84
CA THR A 36 6.98 0.91 8.20
C THR A 36 7.67 -0.41 8.42
N THR A 37 7.29 -1.09 9.49
CA THR A 37 7.68 -2.47 9.77
C THR A 37 6.48 -3.36 9.62
N VAL A 38 6.62 -4.46 8.88
CA VAL A 38 5.56 -5.44 8.61
C VAL A 38 6.03 -6.82 9.00
N TRP A 39 5.17 -7.60 9.67
CA TRP A 39 5.45 -8.98 10.06
C TRP A 39 4.16 -9.79 10.17
N ARG A 40 4.27 -11.09 9.98
CA ARG A 40 3.12 -11.99 10.03
C ARG A 40 2.66 -12.28 11.45
N ASP A 41 3.57 -12.77 12.30
CA ASP A 41 3.31 -13.23 13.65
C ASP A 41 4.41 -12.76 14.60
N GLU A 42 4.10 -12.70 15.89
CA GLU A 42 5.12 -12.40 16.91
C GLU A 42 6.28 -13.39 16.84
N GLY A 43 7.50 -12.87 16.94
CA GLY A 43 8.74 -13.68 16.86
C GLY A 43 9.12 -14.11 15.44
N LYS A 44 8.36 -13.78 14.42
CA LYS A 44 8.69 -14.00 13.01
C LYS A 44 9.49 -12.85 12.43
N GLU A 45 10.06 -13.09 11.27
CA GLU A 45 10.86 -12.11 10.58
C GLU A 45 10.07 -10.83 10.27
N LYS A 46 10.67 -9.70 10.60
CA LYS A 46 10.12 -8.38 10.32
C LYS A 46 10.79 -7.78 9.10
N ARG A 47 9.99 -7.12 8.26
CA ARG A 47 10.46 -6.35 7.11
C ARG A 47 10.22 -4.89 7.37
N THR A 48 11.26 -4.09 7.23
CA THR A 48 11.21 -2.64 7.42
C THR A 48 11.65 -1.96 6.14
N PHE A 49 10.90 -0.96 5.73
CA PHE A 49 11.22 -0.11 4.57
C PHE A 49 10.95 1.35 4.91
N GLU A 50 11.71 2.21 4.28
CA GLU A 50 11.59 3.67 4.44
C GLU A 50 10.73 4.23 3.30
N TRP A 51 10.01 5.29 3.62
CA TRP A 51 9.19 6.02 2.66
C TRP A 51 9.26 7.52 2.92
N GLN A 52 8.90 8.27 1.89
CA GLN A 52 8.85 9.72 1.90
C GLN A 52 7.58 10.22 1.22
N LYS A 53 7.35 11.52 1.27
CA LYS A 53 6.26 12.17 0.53
C LYS A 53 6.21 11.65 -0.92
N HIS A 54 5.01 11.30 -1.37
CA HIS A 54 4.69 10.68 -2.66
C HIS A 54 5.06 9.20 -2.81
N SER A 55 5.60 8.55 -1.79
CA SER A 55 5.68 7.09 -1.78
C SER A 55 4.30 6.45 -1.68
N MET A 56 4.15 5.27 -2.24
CA MET A 56 2.96 4.43 -2.11
C MET A 56 3.37 2.98 -1.87
N PHE A 57 2.65 2.27 -1.01
CA PHE A 57 2.94 0.88 -0.70
C PHE A 57 1.70 0.10 -0.28
N LEU A 58 1.80 -1.22 -0.38
CA LEU A 58 0.79 -2.16 0.06
C LEU A 58 1.08 -2.64 1.48
N LEU A 59 0.05 -2.67 2.31
CA LEU A 59 0.03 -3.46 3.55
C LEU A 59 -0.75 -4.75 3.27
N PRO A 60 -0.10 -5.92 3.35
CA PRO A 60 -0.78 -7.17 3.06
C PRO A 60 -1.74 -7.55 4.18
N ARG A 61 -2.87 -8.11 3.81
CA ARG A 61 -3.90 -8.58 4.76
C ARG A 61 -3.32 -9.53 5.81
N ASN A 62 -3.84 -9.41 7.03
CA ASN A 62 -3.48 -10.25 8.19
C ASN A 62 -2.00 -10.25 8.59
N HIS A 63 -1.26 -9.21 8.21
CA HIS A 63 0.08 -8.94 8.72
C HIS A 63 0.02 -7.77 9.69
N PHE A 64 0.82 -7.85 10.75
CA PHE A 64 1.05 -6.69 11.59
C PHE A 64 1.82 -5.63 10.82
N HIS A 65 1.46 -4.40 11.04
CA HIS A 65 2.22 -3.24 10.55
C HIS A 65 2.36 -2.19 11.65
N GLN A 66 3.44 -1.46 11.60
CA GLN A 66 3.76 -0.39 12.54
C GLN A 66 4.43 0.76 11.81
N PHE A 67 3.91 1.97 12.03
CA PHE A 67 4.44 3.18 11.41
C PHE A 67 5.28 3.97 12.39
N SER A 68 6.37 4.55 11.89
CA SER A 68 7.22 5.48 12.64
C SER A 68 7.47 6.74 11.83
N ASN A 69 7.32 7.90 12.47
CA ASN A 69 7.70 9.18 11.90
C ASN A 69 9.21 9.41 12.15
N ALA A 70 10.00 9.47 11.07
CA ALA A 70 11.44 9.70 11.14
C ALA A 70 11.82 11.20 11.26
N GLN A 71 10.84 12.11 11.30
CA GLN A 71 11.04 13.54 11.47
C GLN A 71 10.80 13.94 12.92
N GLY A 72 11.71 14.74 13.48
CA GLY A 72 11.60 15.24 14.85
C GLY A 72 10.78 16.51 15.02
N ASP A 73 10.43 17.19 13.91
CA ASP A 73 9.87 18.53 13.90
C ASP A 73 8.49 18.64 13.25
N LYS A 74 8.10 17.67 12.45
CA LYS A 74 6.87 17.70 11.66
C LYS A 74 6.06 16.42 11.78
N PRO A 75 4.72 16.50 11.75
CA PRO A 75 3.90 15.31 11.63
C PRO A 75 4.04 14.67 10.24
N VAL A 76 3.77 13.39 10.16
CA VAL A 76 3.58 12.65 8.93
C VAL A 76 2.09 12.47 8.69
N ARG A 77 1.66 12.53 7.43
CA ARG A 77 0.28 12.26 7.01
C ARG A 77 0.24 11.17 5.96
N LEU A 78 -0.49 10.11 6.27
CA LEU A 78 -0.67 8.93 5.42
C LEU A 78 -2.14 8.85 5.00
N LEU A 79 -2.39 8.66 3.70
CA LEU A 79 -3.71 8.34 3.16
C LEU A 79 -3.81 6.83 2.97
N HIS A 80 -4.81 6.23 3.57
CA HIS A 80 -5.10 4.81 3.47
C HIS A 80 -6.33 4.58 2.59
N GLN A 81 -6.32 3.51 1.83
CA GLN A 81 -7.46 3.05 1.05
C GLN A 81 -7.66 1.55 1.24
N SER A 82 -8.90 1.16 1.50
CA SER A 82 -9.31 -0.25 1.61
C SER A 82 -10.73 -0.47 1.11
N TYR A 83 -11.13 -1.74 0.99
CA TYR A 83 -12.51 -2.15 0.67
C TYR A 83 -13.30 -2.54 1.93
N LEU A 84 -12.96 -1.99 3.10
CA LEU A 84 -13.61 -2.32 4.37
C LEU A 84 -15.14 -2.15 4.32
N PRO A 85 -15.71 -1.08 3.77
CA PRO A 85 -17.18 -0.96 3.74
C PRO A 85 -17.88 -2.07 2.97
N LEU A 86 -17.30 -2.50 1.86
CA LEU A 86 -17.83 -3.63 1.08
C LEU A 86 -17.70 -4.95 1.88
N ALA A 87 -16.56 -5.19 2.47
CA ALA A 87 -16.30 -6.41 3.23
C ALA A 87 -17.20 -6.50 4.48
N MET A 88 -17.42 -5.41 5.19
CA MET A 88 -18.32 -5.35 6.34
C MET A 88 -19.80 -5.55 5.98
N THR A 89 -20.18 -5.31 4.73
CA THR A 89 -21.52 -5.66 4.26
C THR A 89 -21.73 -7.18 4.21
N ALA A 90 -20.68 -7.92 3.87
CA ALA A 90 -20.72 -9.38 3.82
C ALA A 90 -20.43 -10.04 5.18
N VAL A 91 -19.56 -9.46 5.98
CA VAL A 91 -19.15 -9.92 7.31
C VAL A 91 -19.28 -8.77 8.30
N PRO A 92 -20.47 -8.53 8.90
CA PRO A 92 -20.70 -7.39 9.78
C PRO A 92 -20.15 -7.63 11.19
N GLU A 93 -18.88 -8.01 11.30
CA GLU A 93 -18.22 -8.33 12.57
C GLU A 93 -16.86 -7.60 12.63
N PRO A 94 -16.78 -6.48 13.39
CA PRO A 94 -15.56 -5.68 13.48
C PRO A 94 -14.32 -6.45 13.96
N THR A 95 -14.50 -7.41 14.87
CA THR A 95 -13.38 -8.21 15.41
C THR A 95 -12.74 -9.10 14.36
N PHE A 96 -13.44 -9.42 13.28
CA PHE A 96 -12.88 -10.13 12.13
C PHE A 96 -11.83 -9.27 11.41
N PHE A 97 -12.02 -7.95 11.33
CA PHE A 97 -11.15 -7.07 10.56
C PHE A 97 -9.97 -6.51 11.36
N PHE A 98 -10.12 -6.36 12.68
CA PHE A 98 -9.12 -5.71 13.51
C PHE A 98 -8.53 -6.68 14.53
N ASN A 99 -7.19 -6.88 14.44
CA ASN A 99 -6.45 -7.78 15.35
C ASN A 99 -7.00 -9.21 15.37
N ASN A 100 -7.43 -9.71 14.23
CA ASN A 100 -7.95 -11.07 14.07
C ASN A 100 -6.93 -12.11 14.58
N PRO A 101 -7.28 -12.98 15.53
CA PRO A 101 -6.36 -13.96 16.09
C PRO A 101 -6.04 -15.13 15.14
N GLN A 102 -6.80 -15.30 14.06
CA GLN A 102 -6.57 -16.40 13.12
C GLN A 102 -5.28 -16.19 12.32
N GLU A 103 -4.59 -17.29 12.09
CA GLU A 103 -3.42 -17.32 11.22
C GLU A 103 -3.86 -17.50 9.76
N PHE A 104 -3.20 -16.75 8.88
CA PHE A 104 -3.39 -16.83 7.43
C PHE A 104 -2.05 -17.12 6.76
N PRO A 105 -2.04 -17.62 5.50
CA PRO A 105 -0.80 -17.84 4.78
C PRO A 105 0.09 -16.59 4.72
N ASP A 106 1.40 -16.80 4.78
CA ASP A 106 2.35 -15.72 4.60
C ASP A 106 2.31 -15.21 3.16
N LEU A 107 1.87 -13.98 2.98
CA LEU A 107 1.76 -13.34 1.67
C LEU A 107 3.07 -12.71 1.20
N MET A 108 4.01 -12.51 2.11
CA MET A 108 5.30 -11.90 1.77
C MET A 108 6.28 -12.91 1.15
N GLY A 109 6.02 -14.23 1.33
CA GLY A 109 6.76 -15.31 0.67
C GLY A 109 8.24 -15.40 1.01
N GLY A 110 8.91 -16.43 0.50
CA GLY A 110 10.21 -16.90 0.96
C GLY A 110 11.47 -16.09 0.61
N SER A 111 11.43 -14.97 -0.09
CA SER A 111 12.61 -14.11 -0.28
C SER A 111 12.49 -12.83 0.53
N LYS A 112 13.52 -12.56 1.35
CA LYS A 112 13.53 -11.45 2.30
C LYS A 112 13.39 -10.08 1.66
N ASP A 113 13.86 -9.92 0.44
CA ASP A 113 14.13 -8.62 -0.16
C ASP A 113 13.13 -8.22 -1.25
N ASP A 114 12.28 -9.15 -1.73
CA ASP A 114 11.51 -8.94 -2.95
C ASP A 114 10.15 -8.27 -2.74
N PHE A 115 9.49 -8.47 -1.59
CA PHE A 115 8.13 -7.99 -1.41
C PHE A 115 8.03 -6.46 -1.44
N TYR A 116 8.95 -5.77 -0.79
CA TYR A 116 9.02 -4.31 -0.76
C TYR A 116 10.15 -3.73 -1.61
N SER A 117 10.67 -4.50 -2.57
CA SER A 117 11.57 -3.94 -3.57
C SER A 117 10.84 -2.89 -4.44
N GLU A 118 11.60 -1.97 -5.02
CA GLU A 118 11.05 -0.93 -5.88
C GLU A 118 10.23 -1.53 -7.03
N ALA A 119 9.03 -0.99 -7.26
CA ALA A 119 8.14 -1.44 -8.33
C ALA A 119 8.78 -1.30 -9.72
N ASN A 120 8.53 -2.28 -10.56
CA ASN A 120 9.07 -2.37 -11.90
C ASN A 120 8.03 -2.05 -12.97
N VAL A 121 8.48 -1.46 -14.06
CA VAL A 121 7.67 -1.29 -15.27
C VAL A 121 7.76 -2.57 -16.09
N ILE A 122 6.61 -3.20 -16.33
CA ILE A 122 6.52 -4.38 -17.18
C ILE A 122 5.61 -4.14 -18.38
N PRO A 123 5.91 -4.75 -19.55
CA PRO A 123 4.98 -4.72 -20.68
C PRO A 123 3.65 -5.35 -20.31
N SER A 124 2.55 -4.69 -20.67
CA SER A 124 1.23 -5.26 -20.51
C SER A 124 0.87 -6.10 -21.73
N GLY A 125 0.46 -7.34 -21.51
CA GLY A 125 -0.10 -8.21 -22.57
C GLY A 125 -1.51 -7.82 -23.02
N ARG A 126 -2.08 -6.74 -22.49
CA ARG A 126 -3.42 -6.27 -22.83
C ARG A 126 -3.36 -5.21 -23.94
N ASN A 127 -4.22 -5.35 -24.94
CA ASN A 127 -4.22 -4.53 -26.18
C ASN A 127 -4.28 -3.00 -25.97
N ASN A 128 -4.72 -2.52 -24.83
CA ASN A 128 -4.95 -1.10 -24.56
C ASN A 128 -4.03 -0.51 -23.47
N VAL A 129 -3.15 -1.30 -22.87
CA VAL A 129 -2.22 -0.84 -21.84
C VAL A 129 -0.82 -1.28 -22.24
N ARG A 130 0.05 -0.34 -22.60
CA ARG A 130 1.38 -0.64 -23.08
C ARG A 130 2.35 -1.08 -22.00
N SER A 131 2.18 -0.57 -20.79
CA SER A 131 2.99 -0.93 -19.62
C SER A 131 2.19 -0.84 -18.34
N GLN A 132 2.63 -1.59 -17.33
CA GLN A 132 2.10 -1.55 -15.99
C GLN A 132 3.23 -1.30 -15.01
N TRP A 133 2.94 -0.59 -13.95
CA TRP A 133 3.87 -0.41 -12.84
C TRP A 133 3.50 -1.43 -11.76
N VAL A 134 4.38 -2.40 -11.54
CA VAL A 134 4.09 -3.59 -10.74
C VAL A 134 5.04 -3.70 -9.56
N GLY A 135 4.50 -3.78 -8.36
CA GLY A 135 5.24 -3.93 -7.13
C GLY A 135 4.39 -3.61 -5.92
N ASN A 136 4.96 -3.79 -4.72
CA ASN A 136 4.29 -3.47 -3.46
C ASN A 136 4.87 -2.20 -2.81
N PHE A 137 5.89 -1.60 -3.41
CA PHE A 137 6.50 -0.36 -2.97
C PHE A 137 6.88 0.52 -4.16
N PHE A 138 6.40 1.75 -4.13
CA PHE A 138 6.62 2.80 -5.14
C PHE A 138 7.28 3.97 -4.43
N PRO A 139 8.60 4.17 -4.57
CA PRO A 139 9.34 5.20 -3.84
C PRO A 139 8.82 6.62 -4.08
N ASP A 140 8.46 6.94 -5.34
CA ASP A 140 7.92 8.24 -5.71
C ASP A 140 6.92 8.10 -6.86
N MET A 141 5.64 8.32 -6.57
CA MET A 141 4.57 8.23 -7.56
C MET A 141 4.67 9.27 -8.68
N ARG A 142 5.49 10.31 -8.51
CA ARG A 142 5.74 11.31 -9.56
C ARG A 142 6.68 10.80 -10.66
N ALA A 143 7.35 9.67 -10.44
CA ALA A 143 8.23 9.04 -11.44
C ALA A 143 7.46 8.30 -12.57
N TRP A 144 6.19 8.57 -12.74
CA TRP A 144 5.31 8.04 -13.78
C TRP A 144 5.76 8.38 -15.21
N ASP A 145 6.54 9.41 -15.40
CA ASP A 145 7.08 9.85 -16.69
C ASP A 145 8.01 8.80 -17.36
N LYS A 146 8.52 7.86 -16.57
CA LYS A 146 9.23 6.67 -17.07
C LYS A 146 8.31 5.63 -17.70
N LEU A 147 6.99 5.80 -17.57
CA LEU A 147 5.97 4.91 -18.07
C LEU A 147 5.44 5.43 -19.40
N VAL A 148 4.88 4.53 -20.23
CA VAL A 148 4.12 4.93 -21.42
C VAL A 148 2.63 5.00 -21.03
N PRO A 149 2.09 6.20 -20.78
CA PRO A 149 0.71 6.33 -20.32
C PRO A 149 -0.27 5.90 -21.42
N PHE A 150 -1.40 5.36 -21.00
CA PHE A 150 -2.51 5.09 -21.91
C PHE A 150 -3.31 6.37 -22.17
N ARG A 151 -3.41 6.77 -23.43
CA ARG A 151 -4.07 8.00 -23.86
C ARG A 151 -5.55 7.82 -24.23
N GLY A 152 -6.18 6.74 -23.87
CA GLY A 152 -7.52 6.37 -24.36
C GLY A 152 -8.69 6.70 -23.45
N ARG A 153 -8.47 7.33 -22.30
CA ARG A 153 -9.56 7.69 -21.40
C ARG A 153 -9.82 9.19 -21.44
N GLY A 154 -10.93 9.58 -22.06
CA GLY A 154 -11.59 10.88 -22.13
C GLY A 154 -10.95 12.11 -21.45
N ALA A 155 -11.40 13.29 -21.80
CA ALA A 155 -10.96 14.57 -21.23
C ALA A 155 -9.44 14.90 -21.34
N GLY A 156 -8.71 14.25 -22.26
CA GLY A 156 -7.30 14.55 -22.53
C GLY A 156 -6.30 14.04 -21.47
N GLY A 157 -6.76 13.31 -20.47
CA GLY A 157 -5.90 12.74 -19.45
C GLY A 157 -5.17 11.46 -19.90
N THR A 158 -4.04 11.20 -19.30
CA THR A 158 -3.29 9.95 -19.44
C THR A 158 -3.42 9.11 -18.17
N THR A 159 -3.39 7.78 -18.31
CA THR A 159 -3.55 6.87 -17.17
C THR A 159 -2.43 5.84 -17.14
N VAL A 160 -1.89 5.62 -15.97
CA VAL A 160 -0.93 4.55 -15.68
C VAL A 160 -1.62 3.49 -14.84
N SER A 161 -1.49 2.23 -15.24
CA SER A 161 -2.01 1.09 -14.47
C SER A 161 -0.98 0.64 -13.45
N ILE A 162 -1.42 0.50 -12.22
CA ILE A 162 -0.61 0.07 -11.07
C ILE A 162 -1.17 -1.25 -10.57
N GLN A 163 -0.30 -2.24 -10.34
CA GLN A 163 -0.69 -3.53 -9.79
C GLN A 163 0.20 -3.92 -8.62
N PHE A 164 -0.42 -4.55 -7.63
CA PHE A 164 0.24 -5.09 -6.45
C PHE A 164 0.29 -6.63 -6.57
N PRO A 165 1.48 -7.24 -6.68
CA PRO A 165 1.61 -8.71 -6.69
C PRO A 165 0.99 -9.34 -5.44
N GLY A 166 0.20 -10.37 -5.63
CA GLY A 166 -0.46 -11.08 -4.53
C GLY A 166 -1.67 -10.38 -3.90
N SER A 167 -2.09 -9.24 -4.44
CA SER A 167 -3.29 -8.51 -4.02
C SER A 167 -4.28 -8.32 -5.17
N PRO A 168 -5.60 -8.44 -4.92
CA PRO A 168 -6.61 -8.08 -5.90
C PRO A 168 -6.78 -6.56 -6.04
N MET A 169 -6.16 -5.76 -5.18
CA MET A 169 -6.22 -4.30 -5.28
C MET A 169 -5.49 -3.80 -6.52
N THR A 170 -6.08 -2.84 -7.18
CA THR A 170 -5.50 -2.15 -8.33
C THR A 170 -5.67 -0.66 -8.16
N CYS A 171 -4.69 0.10 -8.62
CA CYS A 171 -4.75 1.54 -8.66
C CYS A 171 -4.56 2.03 -10.10
N HIS A 172 -5.16 3.17 -10.39
CA HIS A 172 -4.89 3.92 -11.61
C HIS A 172 -4.47 5.33 -11.21
N MET A 173 -3.39 5.79 -11.79
CA MET A 173 -2.98 7.17 -11.68
C MET A 173 -3.35 7.89 -12.97
N SER A 174 -4.12 8.97 -12.84
CA SER A 174 -4.41 9.88 -13.94
C SER A 174 -3.44 11.07 -13.88
N VAL A 175 -2.89 11.44 -15.02
CA VAL A 175 -1.90 12.50 -15.18
C VAL A 175 -2.37 13.49 -16.21
#